data_4c405b1c60c3678d32dc69dcb57abce4
#
_entry.id   4c405b1c60c3678d32dc69dcb57abce4
#
_cell.length_a   1.000
_cell.length_b   1.000
_cell.length_c   1.000
_cell.angle_alpha   90.00
_cell.angle_beta   90.00
_cell.angle_gamma   90.00
#
_symmetry.space_group_name_H-M   'P 1'
#
loop_
_entity.id
_entity.type
_entity.pdbx_description
1 polymer ?
#
loop_
_entity_poly.entity_id
_entity_poly.type
_entity_poly.pdbx_seq_one_letter_code
_entity_poly.pdbx_strand_id
1 'polypeptide(L)'
;MSTDWLNFSTTNTFGAGYWLSTSYIDPRAYDSSYANGYLENSLGISKSFGTTNILKASYQWGDHSVNGMLGWEWGTWKSEYTTASGTGMPNGVDALNATSPFGVSGYEIPGASWAGFVQAQYDYAKRYFVTATFRAEASSIFAPENRVGYFPSVAASWLISNEDFMKDQDIV
;
A
#
# COMPACT_ATOMS: atom_id res chain seq x y z
N MET A 1 -15.08 -31.64 17.06
CA MET A 1 -15.48 -31.09 15.75
C MET A 1 -15.40 -29.58 15.88
N SER A 2 -14.36 -28.95 15.38
CA SER A 2 -14.34 -27.50 15.32
C SER A 2 -15.20 -27.06 14.12
N THR A 3 -16.17 -26.19 14.39
CA THR A 3 -17.12 -25.70 13.40
C THR A 3 -16.56 -24.46 12.70
N ASP A 4 -15.27 -24.42 12.41
CA ASP A 4 -14.61 -23.26 11.79
C ASP A 4 -14.77 -23.26 10.26
N TRP A 5 -16.00 -23.48 9.80
CA TRP A 5 -16.33 -23.39 8.39
C TRP A 5 -16.41 -21.94 7.88
N LEU A 6 -16.46 -20.97 8.81
CA LEU A 6 -16.54 -19.54 8.51
C LEU A 6 -15.57 -18.76 9.41
N ASN A 7 -14.74 -17.93 8.80
CA ASN A 7 -13.80 -17.06 9.49
C ASN A 7 -13.89 -15.66 8.93
N PHE A 8 -14.02 -14.67 9.81
CA PHE A 8 -13.95 -13.26 9.47
C PHE A 8 -12.74 -12.64 10.14
N SER A 9 -11.96 -11.88 9.37
CA SER A 9 -10.84 -11.11 9.88
C SER A 9 -10.89 -9.67 9.39
N THR A 10 -10.49 -8.75 10.24
CA THR A 10 -10.31 -7.34 9.91
C THR A 10 -8.93 -6.89 10.36
N THR A 11 -8.26 -6.16 9.51
CA THR A 11 -6.97 -5.54 9.80
C THR A 11 -7.08 -4.05 9.53
N ASN A 12 -6.75 -3.23 10.53
CA ASN A 12 -6.72 -1.79 10.41
C ASN A 12 -5.28 -1.31 10.56
N THR A 13 -4.84 -0.51 9.62
CA THR A 13 -3.48 0.04 9.60
C THR A 13 -3.55 1.56 9.67
N PHE A 14 -2.82 2.13 10.62
CA PHE A 14 -2.65 3.57 10.77
C PHE A 14 -1.20 3.90 10.54
N GLY A 15 -0.94 4.86 9.68
CA GLY A 15 0.40 5.38 9.42
C GLY A 15 0.45 6.88 9.70
N ALA A 16 1.49 7.32 10.40
CA ALA A 16 1.82 8.72 10.56
C ALA A 16 3.33 8.87 10.54
N GLY A 17 3.80 9.83 9.79
CA GLY A 17 5.22 10.13 9.68
C GLY A 17 5.44 11.62 9.45
N TYR A 18 6.61 12.08 9.85
CA TYR A 18 7.09 13.41 9.51
C TYR A 18 8.59 13.36 9.22
N TRP A 19 9.04 14.29 8.43
CA TRP A 19 10.46 14.56 8.23
C TRP A 19 10.70 16.06 8.24
N LEU A 20 11.86 16.42 8.71
CA LEU A 20 12.35 17.78 8.72
C LEU A 20 13.66 17.81 7.95
N SER A 21 13.84 18.83 7.15
CA SER A 21 15.10 19.09 6.44
C SER A 21 15.47 20.56 6.62
N THR A 22 16.73 20.80 6.91
CA THR A 22 17.29 22.14 6.97
C THR A 22 18.45 22.22 6.00
N SER A 23 18.39 23.19 5.08
CA SER A 23 19.52 23.57 4.23
C SER A 23 20.07 24.89 4.73
N TYR A 24 21.36 24.91 5.01
CA TYR A 24 22.06 26.09 5.54
C TYR A 24 23.30 26.38 4.72
N ILE A 25 23.42 27.63 4.28
CA ILE A 25 24.64 28.16 3.64
C ILE A 25 25.09 29.34 4.49
N ASP A 26 26.30 29.22 5.05
CA ASP A 26 26.89 30.27 5.90
C ASP A 26 27.09 31.55 5.08
N PRO A 27 26.72 32.72 5.61
CA PRO A 27 26.95 34.02 4.94
C PRO A 27 28.41 34.29 4.52
N ARG A 28 29.36 33.60 5.19
CA ARG A 28 30.79 33.70 4.89
C ARG A 28 31.26 32.68 3.84
N ALA A 29 30.41 31.74 3.48
CA ALA A 29 30.74 30.78 2.43
C ALA A 29 30.83 31.49 1.09
N TYR A 30 31.86 31.11 0.30
CA TYR A 30 31.98 31.61 -1.08
C TYR A 30 30.98 30.85 -1.95
N ASP A 31 29.75 31.35 -1.98
CA ASP A 31 28.69 30.87 -2.88
C ASP A 31 28.09 32.07 -3.61
N SER A 32 28.28 32.10 -4.94
CA SER A 32 27.80 33.20 -5.77
C SER A 32 26.27 33.26 -5.86
N SER A 33 25.60 32.18 -5.58
CA SER A 33 24.12 32.09 -5.62
C SER A 33 23.48 32.70 -4.37
N TYR A 34 24.18 32.61 -3.21
CA TYR A 34 23.67 33.02 -1.90
C TYR A 34 24.73 33.80 -1.11
N ALA A 35 25.23 34.91 -1.69
CA ALA A 35 26.31 35.70 -1.12
C ALA A 35 26.09 36.20 0.33
N ASN A 36 24.85 36.25 0.80
CA ASN A 36 24.48 36.64 2.17
C ASN A 36 23.92 35.47 2.99
N GLY A 37 24.28 34.24 2.61
CA GLY A 37 23.76 33.02 3.21
C GLY A 37 22.35 32.65 2.79
N TYR A 38 21.98 31.41 3.06
CA TYR A 38 20.66 30.86 2.78
C TYR A 38 20.25 29.89 3.88
N LEU A 39 19.01 29.98 4.28
CA LEU A 39 18.40 29.04 5.21
C LEU A 39 17.05 28.59 4.65
N GLU A 40 16.85 27.29 4.59
CA GLU A 40 15.58 26.69 4.23
C GLU A 40 15.20 25.60 5.25
N ASN A 41 13.98 25.67 5.73
CA ASN A 41 13.36 24.63 6.54
C ASN A 41 12.19 24.03 5.78
N SER A 42 12.22 22.72 5.63
CA SER A 42 11.17 21.94 4.98
C SER A 42 10.56 20.94 5.97
N LEU A 43 9.24 20.86 6.00
CA LEU A 43 8.47 19.91 6.79
C LEU A 43 7.59 19.10 5.86
N GLY A 44 7.73 17.78 5.92
CA GLY A 44 6.79 16.85 5.30
C GLY A 44 6.03 16.09 6.38
N ILE A 45 4.72 15.97 6.23
CA ILE A 45 3.84 15.18 7.09
C ILE A 45 3.09 14.19 6.22
N SER A 46 3.08 12.93 6.61
CA SER A 46 2.29 11.90 5.96
C SER A 46 1.35 11.22 6.96
N LYS A 47 0.12 10.99 6.54
CA LYS A 47 -0.90 10.28 7.31
C LYS A 47 -1.57 9.26 6.41
N SER A 48 -1.84 8.08 6.92
CA SER A 48 -2.58 7.06 6.19
C SER A 48 -3.46 6.24 7.12
N PHE A 49 -4.56 5.77 6.56
CA PHE A 49 -5.43 4.79 7.17
C PHE A 49 -5.80 3.75 6.11
N GLY A 50 -5.77 2.48 6.50
CA GLY A 50 -6.23 1.38 5.67
C GLY A 50 -6.98 0.36 6.48
N THR A 51 -7.98 -0.25 5.86
CA THR A 51 -8.69 -1.40 6.42
C THR A 51 -8.79 -2.51 5.38
N THR A 52 -8.53 -3.73 5.81
CA THR A 52 -8.71 -4.96 5.01
C THR A 52 -9.62 -5.89 5.79
N ASN A 53 -10.69 -6.32 5.15
CA ASN A 53 -11.70 -7.20 5.72
C ASN A 53 -11.83 -8.45 4.86
N ILE A 54 -11.72 -9.62 5.47
CA ILE A 54 -11.71 -10.90 4.76
C ILE A 54 -12.69 -11.84 5.44
N LEU A 55 -13.60 -12.39 4.65
CA LEU A 55 -14.47 -13.49 5.02
C LEU A 55 -14.03 -14.74 4.28
N LYS A 56 -13.74 -15.82 5.01
CA LYS A 56 -13.38 -17.13 4.46
C LYS A 56 -14.43 -18.15 4.86
N ALA A 57 -14.78 -19.02 3.93
CA ALA A 57 -15.66 -20.15 4.17
C ALA A 57 -15.05 -21.41 3.55
N SER A 58 -15.18 -22.55 4.24
CA SER A 58 -14.67 -23.84 3.78
C SER A 58 -15.74 -24.90 4.00
N TYR A 59 -15.94 -25.77 3.00
CA TYR A 59 -16.88 -26.87 3.10
C TYR A 59 -16.31 -28.10 2.37
N GLN A 60 -16.44 -29.26 3.01
CA GLN A 60 -15.98 -30.54 2.48
C GLN A 60 -17.09 -31.58 2.57
N TRP A 61 -17.29 -32.33 1.48
CA TRP A 61 -18.22 -33.47 1.42
C TRP A 61 -17.64 -34.57 0.53
N GLY A 62 -17.47 -35.77 1.10
CA GLY A 62 -16.81 -36.87 0.39
C GLY A 62 -15.43 -36.46 -0.10
N ASP A 63 -15.19 -36.64 -1.39
CA ASP A 63 -13.94 -36.29 -2.06
C ASP A 63 -13.88 -34.84 -2.54
N HIS A 64 -14.89 -34.05 -2.26
CA HIS A 64 -15.00 -32.67 -2.72
C HIS A 64 -14.65 -31.69 -1.61
N SER A 65 -13.91 -30.64 -1.93
CA SER A 65 -13.65 -29.53 -1.04
C SER A 65 -13.80 -28.20 -1.77
N VAL A 66 -14.45 -27.26 -1.11
CA VAL A 66 -14.63 -25.89 -1.59
C VAL A 66 -14.12 -24.92 -0.54
N ASN A 67 -13.25 -24.00 -0.95
CA ASN A 67 -12.81 -22.89 -0.13
C ASN A 67 -13.18 -21.59 -0.85
N GLY A 68 -13.90 -20.73 -0.15
CA GLY A 68 -14.30 -19.41 -0.64
C GLY A 68 -13.66 -18.30 0.19
N MET A 69 -13.34 -17.19 -0.46
CA MET A 69 -12.86 -15.97 0.17
C MET A 69 -13.52 -14.76 -0.47
N LEU A 70 -14.08 -13.88 0.35
CA LEU A 70 -14.54 -12.56 -0.04
C LEU A 70 -13.77 -11.53 0.77
N GLY A 71 -13.25 -10.52 0.11
CA GLY A 71 -12.53 -9.46 0.77
C GLY A 71 -12.84 -8.09 0.21
N TRP A 72 -12.68 -7.09 1.06
CA TRP A 72 -12.70 -5.69 0.64
C TRP A 72 -11.66 -4.90 1.41
N GLU A 73 -11.11 -3.94 0.72
CA GLU A 73 -10.06 -3.04 1.20
C GLU A 73 -10.49 -1.60 0.96
N TRP A 74 -10.15 -0.74 1.87
CA TRP A 74 -10.32 0.69 1.71
C TRP A 74 -9.17 1.40 2.40
N GLY A 75 -8.67 2.47 1.78
CA GLY A 75 -7.58 3.25 2.32
C GLY A 75 -7.62 4.70 1.90
N THR A 76 -7.07 5.55 2.76
CA THR A 76 -6.82 6.95 2.48
C THR A 76 -5.41 7.31 2.91
N TRP A 77 -4.83 8.26 2.21
CA TRP A 77 -3.56 8.86 2.59
C TRP A 77 -3.55 10.35 2.28
N LYS A 78 -2.75 11.08 3.02
CA LYS A 78 -2.50 12.49 2.80
C LYS A 78 -1.04 12.78 3.08
N SER A 79 -0.38 13.46 2.13
CA SER A 79 0.95 14.00 2.31
C SER A 79 0.87 15.52 2.22
N GLU A 80 1.43 16.18 3.22
CA GLU A 80 1.50 17.63 3.35
C GLU A 80 2.97 18.03 3.29
N TYR A 81 3.29 19.04 2.55
CA TYR A 81 4.64 19.59 2.41
C TYR A 81 4.60 21.10 2.61
N THR A 82 5.52 21.60 3.41
CA THR A 82 5.70 23.03 3.66
C THR A 82 7.18 23.34 3.66
N THR A 83 7.58 24.40 2.98
CA THR A 83 8.94 24.93 3.02
C THR A 83 8.91 26.44 3.24
N ALA A 84 9.89 26.91 3.99
CA ALA A 84 10.14 28.34 4.18
C ALA A 84 11.64 28.60 4.08
N SER A 85 12.01 29.63 3.34
CA SER A 85 13.41 30.00 3.11
C SER A 85 13.65 31.47 3.29
N GLY A 86 14.88 31.82 3.61
CA GLY A 86 15.32 33.19 3.78
C GLY A 86 16.83 33.35 3.50
N THR A 87 17.21 34.59 3.24
CA THR A 87 18.61 34.99 2.96
C THR A 87 18.99 36.18 3.87
N GLY A 88 20.25 36.61 3.82
CA GLY A 88 20.68 37.82 4.52
C GLY A 88 20.71 37.67 6.04
N MET A 89 21.06 36.47 6.53
CA MET A 89 21.16 36.21 7.95
C MET A 89 22.47 36.70 8.55
N PRO A 90 22.50 37.08 9.84
CA PRO A 90 23.72 37.40 10.56
C PRO A 90 24.61 36.15 10.69
N ASN A 91 25.94 36.35 10.78
CA ASN A 91 26.89 35.28 10.99
C ASN A 91 26.58 34.48 12.27
N GLY A 92 26.52 33.14 12.15
CA GLY A 92 26.28 32.26 13.28
C GLY A 92 24.82 32.20 13.78
N VAL A 93 23.88 32.74 13.00
CA VAL A 93 22.44 32.66 13.30
C VAL A 93 21.77 31.80 12.23
N ASP A 94 21.08 30.75 12.66
CA ASP A 94 20.37 29.76 11.84
C ASP A 94 18.85 29.76 12.05
N ALA A 95 18.28 30.94 12.29
CA ALA A 95 16.88 31.12 12.54
C ALA A 95 16.19 31.90 11.41
N LEU A 96 15.08 31.35 10.86
CA LEU A 96 14.35 31.99 9.75
C LEU A 96 13.86 33.41 10.08
N ASN A 97 13.51 33.69 11.34
CA ASN A 97 13.09 35.04 11.76
C ASN A 97 14.21 36.07 11.73
N ALA A 98 15.47 35.65 11.62
CA ALA A 98 16.63 36.51 11.47
C ALA A 98 17.05 36.72 10.01
N THR A 99 16.31 36.18 9.06
CA THR A 99 16.55 36.28 7.62
C THR A 99 15.58 37.26 6.97
N SER A 100 15.93 37.75 5.79
CA SER A 100 14.97 38.33 4.87
C SER A 100 14.21 37.20 4.17
N PRO A 101 12.86 37.16 4.21
CA PRO A 101 12.10 36.11 3.55
C PRO A 101 12.44 36.00 2.06
N PHE A 102 12.70 34.77 1.59
CA PHE A 102 13.02 34.48 0.20
C PHE A 102 11.87 33.72 -0.47
N GLY A 103 11.30 32.72 0.22
CA GLY A 103 10.17 31.95 -0.29
C GLY A 103 9.43 31.19 0.80
N VAL A 104 8.13 31.02 0.56
CA VAL A 104 7.26 30.11 1.31
C VAL A 104 6.42 29.34 0.30
N SER A 105 6.37 28.05 0.41
CA SER A 105 5.49 27.23 -0.39
C SER A 105 4.95 26.04 0.39
N GLY A 106 3.85 25.47 -0.09
CA GLY A 106 3.27 24.27 0.49
C GLY A 106 2.24 23.66 -0.44
N TYR A 107 2.04 22.35 -0.33
CA TYR A 107 1.01 21.65 -1.07
C TYR A 107 0.54 20.41 -0.31
N GLU A 108 -0.61 19.91 -0.71
CA GLU A 108 -1.19 18.69 -0.17
C GLU A 108 -1.46 17.70 -1.29
N ILE A 109 -1.19 16.42 -1.04
CA ILE A 109 -1.52 15.34 -1.94
C ILE A 109 -2.41 14.34 -1.18
N PRO A 110 -3.74 14.49 -1.27
CA PRO A 110 -4.66 13.49 -0.76
C PRO A 110 -4.81 12.33 -1.74
N GLY A 111 -5.10 11.15 -1.19
CA GLY A 111 -5.41 9.99 -2.00
C GLY A 111 -6.34 9.04 -1.28
N ALA A 112 -7.05 8.23 -2.06
CA ALA A 112 -7.91 7.17 -1.59
C ALA A 112 -7.90 6.00 -2.56
N SER A 113 -8.08 4.80 -2.03
CA SER A 113 -8.24 3.58 -2.81
C SER A 113 -9.27 2.68 -2.19
N TRP A 114 -9.91 1.84 -3.02
CA TRP A 114 -10.71 0.72 -2.55
C TRP A 114 -10.48 -0.49 -3.46
N ALA A 115 -10.70 -1.68 -2.92
CA ALA A 115 -10.73 -2.91 -3.69
C ALA A 115 -11.76 -3.88 -3.09
N GLY A 116 -12.39 -4.65 -3.98
CA GLY A 116 -13.20 -5.80 -3.62
C GLY A 116 -12.70 -7.01 -4.38
N PHE A 117 -12.63 -8.16 -3.71
CA PHE A 117 -12.17 -9.39 -4.35
C PHE A 117 -12.91 -10.61 -3.85
N VAL A 118 -13.07 -11.57 -4.72
CA VAL A 118 -13.62 -12.89 -4.43
C VAL A 118 -12.71 -13.95 -5.02
N GLN A 119 -12.51 -15.03 -4.28
CA GLN A 119 -11.79 -16.22 -4.72
C GLN A 119 -12.62 -17.46 -4.36
N ALA A 120 -12.69 -18.39 -5.28
CA ALA A 120 -13.22 -19.73 -5.05
C ALA A 120 -12.18 -20.75 -5.48
N GLN A 121 -11.91 -21.70 -4.63
CA GLN A 121 -11.05 -22.84 -4.90
C GLN A 121 -11.88 -24.10 -4.69
N TYR A 122 -11.84 -24.98 -5.68
CA TYR A 122 -12.44 -26.30 -5.64
C TYR A 122 -11.37 -27.36 -5.81
N ASP A 123 -11.39 -28.37 -5.01
CA ASP A 123 -10.61 -29.58 -5.21
C ASP A 123 -11.48 -30.83 -5.21
N TYR A 124 -11.08 -31.81 -6.05
CA TYR A 124 -11.68 -33.12 -6.12
C TYR A 124 -10.63 -34.19 -5.82
N ALA A 125 -10.92 -35.02 -4.84
CA ALA A 125 -10.12 -36.15 -4.38
C ALA A 125 -8.65 -35.77 -4.05
N LYS A 126 -8.37 -34.49 -3.77
CA LYS A 126 -7.02 -33.94 -3.61
C LYS A 126 -6.09 -34.23 -4.79
N ARG A 127 -6.66 -34.33 -5.99
CA ARG A 127 -5.97 -34.59 -7.26
C ARG A 127 -6.14 -33.44 -8.24
N TYR A 128 -7.36 -32.91 -8.38
CA TYR A 128 -7.70 -31.90 -9.35
C TYR A 128 -8.09 -30.62 -8.60
N PHE A 129 -7.42 -29.53 -8.93
CA PHE A 129 -7.65 -28.23 -8.28
C PHE A 129 -8.01 -27.19 -9.32
N VAL A 130 -9.03 -26.40 -9.04
CA VAL A 130 -9.40 -25.24 -9.85
C VAL A 130 -9.58 -24.05 -8.92
N THR A 131 -8.97 -22.95 -9.27
CA THR A 131 -9.10 -21.68 -8.55
C THR A 131 -9.57 -20.61 -9.50
N ALA A 132 -10.60 -19.86 -9.12
CA ALA A 132 -11.05 -18.67 -9.81
C ALA A 132 -10.98 -17.47 -8.87
N THR A 133 -10.48 -16.35 -9.39
CA THR A 133 -10.35 -15.11 -8.63
C THR A 133 -10.89 -13.95 -9.48
N PHE A 134 -11.59 -13.05 -8.83
CA PHE A 134 -11.98 -11.77 -9.42
C PHE A 134 -11.66 -10.65 -8.45
N ARG A 135 -10.98 -9.60 -8.92
CA ARG A 135 -10.67 -8.39 -8.16
C ARG A 135 -11.13 -7.17 -8.95
N ALA A 136 -11.81 -6.27 -8.28
CA ALA A 136 -12.08 -4.92 -8.77
C ALA A 136 -11.39 -3.94 -7.81
N GLU A 137 -10.67 -2.96 -8.35
CA GLU A 137 -10.02 -1.95 -7.53
C GLU A 137 -10.10 -0.57 -8.16
N ALA A 138 -10.06 0.45 -7.34
CA ALA A 138 -10.00 1.84 -7.78
C ALA A 138 -9.03 2.65 -6.95
N SER A 139 -8.40 3.63 -7.60
CA SER A 139 -7.50 4.59 -6.95
C SER A 139 -7.76 6.00 -7.46
N SER A 140 -7.76 6.96 -6.54
CA SER A 140 -7.91 8.38 -6.85
C SER A 140 -6.72 8.99 -7.60
N ILE A 141 -5.60 8.28 -7.70
CA ILE A 141 -4.41 8.72 -8.44
C ILE A 141 -4.69 8.76 -9.96
N PHE A 142 -5.54 7.86 -10.43
CA PHE A 142 -5.89 7.78 -11.86
C PHE A 142 -6.98 8.79 -12.24
N ALA A 143 -6.99 9.18 -13.51
CA ALA A 143 -8.06 9.99 -14.08
C ALA A 143 -9.44 9.33 -13.87
N PRO A 144 -10.53 10.11 -13.69
CA PRO A 144 -11.85 9.57 -13.33
C PRO A 144 -12.35 8.42 -14.21
N GLU A 145 -12.08 8.50 -15.50
CA GLU A 145 -12.47 7.51 -16.51
C GLU A 145 -11.68 6.19 -16.42
N ASN A 146 -10.50 6.20 -15.80
CA ASN A 146 -9.58 5.06 -15.70
C ASN A 146 -9.35 4.61 -14.25
N ARG A 147 -10.20 5.04 -13.32
CA ARG A 147 -9.99 4.77 -11.88
C ARG A 147 -10.23 3.34 -11.49
N VAL A 148 -11.08 2.62 -12.22
CA VAL A 148 -11.52 1.26 -11.86
C VAL A 148 -10.85 0.25 -12.77
N GLY A 149 -10.15 -0.71 -12.19
CA GLY A 149 -9.59 -1.87 -12.87
C GLY A 149 -10.29 -3.16 -12.46
N TYR A 150 -10.38 -4.12 -13.38
CA TYR A 150 -10.96 -5.44 -13.17
C TYR A 150 -9.95 -6.52 -13.53
N PHE A 151 -9.75 -7.49 -12.64
CA PHE A 151 -8.69 -8.48 -12.74
C PHE A 151 -9.26 -9.89 -12.53
N PRO A 152 -9.83 -10.53 -13.55
CA PRO A 152 -10.21 -11.94 -13.49
C PRO A 152 -8.99 -12.85 -13.64
N SER A 153 -8.98 -13.98 -12.92
CA SER A 153 -7.95 -15.02 -13.04
C SER A 153 -8.56 -16.40 -12.81
N VAL A 154 -8.10 -17.38 -13.59
CA VAL A 154 -8.45 -18.80 -13.41
C VAL A 154 -7.19 -19.63 -13.52
N ALA A 155 -7.02 -20.58 -12.60
CA ALA A 155 -5.94 -21.54 -12.60
C ALA A 155 -6.46 -22.94 -12.38
N ALA A 156 -5.83 -23.94 -12.97
CA ALA A 156 -6.11 -25.35 -12.74
C ALA A 156 -4.77 -26.10 -12.51
N SER A 157 -4.80 -27.08 -11.63
CA SER A 157 -3.66 -27.96 -11.38
C SER A 157 -4.11 -29.39 -11.15
N TRP A 158 -3.24 -30.32 -11.50
CA TRP A 158 -3.43 -31.75 -11.34
C TRP A 158 -2.24 -32.35 -10.58
N LEU A 159 -2.54 -33.02 -9.48
CA LEU A 159 -1.54 -33.73 -8.68
C LEU A 159 -1.45 -35.18 -9.15
N ILE A 160 -0.60 -35.43 -10.13
CA ILE A 160 -0.44 -36.73 -10.82
C ILE A 160 0.00 -37.80 -9.83
N SER A 161 0.84 -37.49 -8.85
CA SER A 161 1.33 -38.42 -7.84
C SER A 161 0.22 -39.05 -6.98
N ASN A 162 -0.95 -38.46 -6.93
CA ASN A 162 -2.09 -39.01 -6.19
C ASN A 162 -2.98 -39.93 -7.04
N GLU A 163 -2.66 -40.12 -8.31
CA GLU A 163 -3.38 -41.05 -9.18
C GLU A 163 -3.05 -42.52 -8.87
N ASP A 164 -4.02 -43.42 -9.06
CA ASP A 164 -3.88 -44.81 -8.72
C ASP A 164 -2.78 -45.50 -9.54
N PHE A 165 -2.55 -45.07 -10.80
CA PHE A 165 -1.48 -45.61 -11.66
C PHE A 165 -0.07 -45.17 -11.25
N MET A 166 0.06 -44.19 -10.33
CA MET A 166 1.35 -43.71 -9.81
C MET A 166 1.71 -44.32 -8.46
N LYS A 167 0.76 -44.97 -7.77
CA LYS A 167 0.98 -45.51 -6.41
C LYS A 167 1.98 -46.65 -6.34
N ASP A 168 2.16 -47.39 -7.44
CA ASP A 168 3.07 -48.55 -7.55
C ASP A 168 4.42 -48.19 -8.18
N GLN A 169 4.68 -46.91 -8.44
CA GLN A 169 5.93 -46.45 -8.99
C GLN A 169 6.81 -45.85 -7.89
N ASP A 170 7.82 -46.60 -7.45
CA ASP A 170 8.94 -46.08 -6.66
C ASP A 170 9.74 -45.09 -7.53
N ILE A 171 9.25 -43.85 -7.60
CA ILE A 171 10.02 -42.73 -8.17
C ILE A 171 10.96 -42.26 -7.08
N VAL A 172 12.19 -42.72 -7.09
CA VAL A 172 13.31 -42.27 -6.24
C VAL A 172 13.78 -40.89 -6.70
#